data_d620a4884c39f821940666562efb975c
#
_entry.id   d620a4884c39f821940666562efb975c
#
_cell.length_a   1.000
_cell.length_b   1.000
_cell.length_c   1.000
_cell.angle_alpha   90.00
_cell.angle_beta   90.00
_cell.angle_gamma   90.00
#
_symmetry.space_group_name_H-M   'P 1'
#
loop_
_entity.id
_entity.type
_entity.pdbx_description
1 polymer ?
#
loop_
_entity_poly.entity_id
_entity_poly.type
_entity_poly.pdbx_seq_one_letter_code
_entity_poly.pdbx_strand_id
1 'polypeptide(L)'
;MKKMFALLLAASMLGGAALAETTVDATTGASQVTTPDTQLPQEEIKALALEYLRGFPLTKNEDGTTKEWAYREMYQIATVHDNMPGLSSVEFVIDPETMRLYASSEKGTEKVVDISKNENVVMYWYKQIPEDEYVPQVNDYFNSYGVQIKGTARLMTGEEDSFFRGASLYMRTLYGPERWDAMDEETQRATIGRIAQVNEWIEILTTEYNVTSLYWSFNKEDSRRPQYYDPESPYFGKDARQVYIVTE
;
A
#
# COMPACT_ATOMS: atom_id res chain seq x y z
N MET A 1 -9.65 -1.82 39.73
CA MET A 1 -9.67 -1.10 38.47
C MET A 1 -9.44 -1.99 37.23
N LYS A 2 -8.64 -3.07 37.27
CA LYS A 2 -8.40 -3.98 36.12
C LYS A 2 -9.60 -4.79 35.59
N LYS A 3 -10.68 -4.94 36.36
CA LYS A 3 -11.85 -5.78 36.00
C LYS A 3 -12.96 -4.98 35.23
N MET A 4 -12.96 -3.67 35.28
CA MET A 4 -13.96 -2.85 34.57
C MET A 4 -13.64 -2.64 33.07
N PHE A 5 -12.36 -2.65 32.71
CA PHE A 5 -11.96 -2.46 31.30
C PHE A 5 -12.29 -3.65 30.41
N ALA A 6 -12.25 -4.87 30.94
CA ALA A 6 -12.59 -6.07 30.16
C ALA A 6 -14.08 -6.14 29.77
N LEU A 7 -14.95 -5.49 30.55
CA LEU A 7 -16.40 -5.51 30.29
C LEU A 7 -16.82 -4.49 29.21
N LEU A 8 -16.09 -3.37 29.09
CA LEU A 8 -16.37 -2.36 28.04
C LEU A 8 -15.94 -2.84 26.66
N LEU A 9 -14.83 -3.60 26.56
CA LEU A 9 -14.38 -4.13 25.26
C LEU A 9 -15.34 -5.22 24.74
N ALA A 10 -15.92 -6.02 25.63
CA ALA A 10 -16.91 -7.05 25.24
C ALA A 10 -18.25 -6.45 24.77
N ALA A 11 -18.64 -5.29 25.32
CA ALA A 11 -19.89 -4.62 24.93
C ALA A 11 -19.78 -3.88 23.58
N SER A 12 -18.60 -3.40 23.21
CA SER A 12 -18.39 -2.74 21.92
C SER A 12 -18.32 -3.73 20.73
N MET A 13 -18.06 -5.01 20.98
CA MET A 13 -18.08 -6.04 19.94
C MET A 13 -19.49 -6.58 19.64
N LEU A 14 -20.49 -6.28 20.47
CA LEU A 14 -21.87 -6.75 20.29
C LEU A 14 -22.81 -5.68 19.77
N GLY A 15 -22.36 -4.44 19.62
CA GLY A 15 -23.16 -3.32 19.13
C GLY A 15 -23.00 -3.14 17.60
N GLY A 16 -23.84 -3.83 16.83
CA GLY A 16 -24.23 -3.37 15.52
C GLY A 16 -23.18 -3.44 14.40
N ALA A 17 -22.61 -4.61 14.14
CA ALA A 17 -22.22 -4.91 12.78
C ALA A 17 -23.50 -5.06 11.94
N ALA A 18 -23.94 -4.00 11.31
CA ALA A 18 -24.76 -4.13 10.11
C ALA A 18 -23.86 -4.91 9.14
N LEU A 19 -24.10 -6.21 9.03
CA LEU A 19 -23.55 -7.03 7.98
C LEU A 19 -24.06 -6.42 6.67
N ALA A 20 -23.24 -5.65 5.99
CA ALA A 20 -23.47 -5.37 4.60
C ALA A 20 -23.54 -6.75 3.93
N GLU A 21 -24.71 -7.15 3.47
CA GLU A 21 -24.86 -8.36 2.68
C GLU A 21 -23.98 -8.19 1.44
N THR A 22 -22.88 -8.89 1.43
CA THR A 22 -22.04 -9.00 0.25
C THR A 22 -22.76 -9.92 -0.71
N THR A 23 -23.54 -9.35 -1.63
CA THR A 23 -24.08 -10.12 -2.75
C THR A 23 -22.91 -10.47 -3.66
N VAL A 24 -22.44 -11.70 -3.57
CA VAL A 24 -21.48 -12.24 -4.53
C VAL A 24 -22.24 -12.53 -5.83
N ASP A 25 -21.97 -11.76 -6.87
CA ASP A 25 -22.45 -12.10 -8.20
C ASP A 25 -21.70 -13.34 -8.68
N ALA A 26 -22.37 -14.47 -8.67
CA ALA A 26 -21.83 -15.78 -9.06
C ALA A 26 -21.44 -15.86 -10.55
N THR A 27 -21.77 -14.86 -11.36
CA THR A 27 -21.52 -14.85 -12.80
C THR A 27 -20.21 -14.22 -13.20
N THR A 28 -19.62 -13.36 -12.36
CA THR A 28 -18.38 -12.65 -12.71
C THR A 28 -17.21 -12.91 -11.75
N GLY A 29 -17.47 -13.51 -10.58
CA GLY A 29 -16.42 -13.71 -9.55
C GLY A 29 -15.86 -12.40 -8.96
N ALA A 30 -16.32 -11.26 -9.42
CA ALA A 30 -15.90 -9.96 -8.91
C ALA A 30 -16.68 -9.61 -7.64
N SER A 31 -16.01 -9.57 -6.50
CA SER A 31 -16.54 -8.97 -5.29
C SER A 31 -16.76 -7.48 -5.54
N GLN A 32 -18.00 -7.02 -5.53
CA GLN A 32 -18.26 -5.58 -5.50
C GLN A 32 -17.75 -5.03 -4.16
N VAL A 33 -16.68 -4.26 -4.20
CA VAL A 33 -16.18 -3.55 -3.03
C VAL A 33 -17.15 -2.43 -2.73
N THR A 34 -17.89 -2.54 -1.63
CA THR A 34 -18.70 -1.42 -1.14
C THR A 34 -17.75 -0.35 -0.61
N THR A 35 -17.73 0.81 -1.27
CA THR A 35 -17.03 1.98 -0.78
C THR A 35 -17.74 2.49 0.47
N PRO A 36 -17.04 2.76 1.58
CA PRO A 36 -17.65 3.35 2.76
C PRO A 36 -18.33 4.68 2.47
N ASP A 37 -19.45 4.98 3.16
CA ASP A 37 -20.23 6.21 2.96
C ASP A 37 -19.49 7.50 3.30
N THR A 38 -18.31 7.41 3.93
CA THR A 38 -17.55 8.54 4.49
C THR A 38 -16.18 8.69 3.86
N GLN A 39 -16.11 8.68 2.53
CA GLN A 39 -14.85 8.84 1.83
C GLN A 39 -14.40 10.30 1.77
N LEU A 40 -13.10 10.52 1.96
CA LEU A 40 -12.44 11.76 1.54
C LEU A 40 -12.47 11.88 0.01
N PRO A 41 -12.24 13.08 -0.56
CA PRO A 41 -12.01 13.24 -1.98
C PRO A 41 -10.89 12.29 -2.48
N GLN A 42 -11.04 11.72 -3.66
CA GLN A 42 -10.10 10.71 -4.19
C GLN A 42 -8.65 11.19 -4.22
N GLU A 43 -8.42 12.46 -4.58
CA GLU A 43 -7.07 13.06 -4.59
C GLU A 43 -6.46 13.17 -3.19
N GLU A 44 -7.29 13.41 -2.17
CA GLU A 44 -6.81 13.41 -0.78
C GLU A 44 -6.46 12.00 -0.32
N ILE A 45 -7.24 10.98 -0.70
CA ILE A 45 -6.93 9.58 -0.36
C ILE A 45 -5.66 9.13 -1.09
N LYS A 46 -5.48 9.51 -2.35
CA LYS A 46 -4.23 9.27 -3.10
C LYS A 46 -3.02 9.89 -2.40
N ALA A 47 -3.13 11.17 -2.07
CA ALA A 47 -2.05 11.88 -1.37
C ALA A 47 -1.71 11.21 -0.04
N LEU A 48 -2.71 10.75 0.68
CA LEU A 48 -2.59 10.05 1.93
C LEU A 48 -1.90 8.70 1.79
N ALA A 49 -2.30 7.89 0.79
CA ALA A 49 -1.64 6.63 0.49
C ALA A 49 -0.14 6.86 0.19
N LEU A 50 0.17 7.87 -0.62
CA LEU A 50 1.55 8.23 -0.93
C LEU A 50 2.31 8.77 0.29
N GLU A 51 1.67 9.53 1.16
CA GLU A 51 2.27 9.99 2.41
C GLU A 51 2.72 8.81 3.29
N TYR A 52 1.89 7.77 3.39
CA TYR A 52 2.24 6.58 4.17
C TYR A 52 3.31 5.72 3.52
N LEU A 53 3.23 5.55 2.21
CA LEU A 53 4.08 4.63 1.46
C LEU A 53 5.42 5.27 1.03
N ARG A 54 5.67 6.54 1.40
CA ARG A 54 7.00 7.13 1.22
C ARG A 54 7.99 6.49 2.18
N GLY A 55 9.09 5.95 1.64
CA GLY A 55 10.08 5.25 2.44
C GLY A 55 11.14 6.17 3.02
N PHE A 56 11.97 6.81 2.19
CA PHE A 56 13.10 7.63 2.63
C PHE A 56 13.36 8.82 1.69
N PRO A 57 14.00 9.90 2.19
CA PRO A 57 14.34 11.06 1.36
C PRO A 57 15.49 10.72 0.39
N LEU A 58 15.24 10.89 -0.91
CA LEU A 58 16.26 10.74 -1.96
C LEU A 58 17.14 11.98 -2.09
N THR A 59 16.53 13.18 -2.02
CA THR A 59 17.24 14.46 -2.14
C THR A 59 16.77 15.43 -1.07
N LYS A 60 17.68 16.35 -0.69
CA LYS A 60 17.39 17.42 0.26
C LYS A 60 17.71 18.80 -0.32
N ASN A 61 17.01 19.82 0.16
CA ASN A 61 17.36 21.22 -0.04
C ASN A 61 18.54 21.63 0.86
N GLU A 62 19.11 22.80 0.61
CA GLU A 62 20.17 23.37 1.45
C GLU A 62 19.72 23.60 2.90
N ASP A 63 18.45 23.89 3.13
CA ASP A 63 17.84 24.06 4.45
C ASP A 63 17.53 22.72 5.16
N GLY A 64 17.86 21.59 4.54
CA GLY A 64 17.62 20.25 5.07
C GLY A 64 16.22 19.69 4.80
N THR A 65 15.32 20.45 4.21
CA THR A 65 13.99 19.94 3.79
C THR A 65 14.13 18.96 2.64
N THR A 66 13.16 18.05 2.52
CA THR A 66 13.19 16.99 1.48
C THR A 66 12.62 17.51 0.18
N LYS A 67 13.40 17.38 -0.91
CA LYS A 67 12.94 17.65 -2.29
C LYS A 67 12.16 16.49 -2.88
N GLU A 68 12.65 15.29 -2.63
CA GLU A 68 12.18 14.08 -3.30
C GLU A 68 12.20 12.91 -2.33
N TRP A 69 11.13 12.14 -2.34
CA TRP A 69 10.96 10.93 -1.57
C TRP A 69 11.01 9.69 -2.47
N ALA A 70 11.64 8.62 -1.98
CA ALA A 70 11.40 7.30 -2.52
C ALA A 70 10.05 6.79 -1.98
N TYR A 71 9.25 6.23 -2.88
CA TYR A 71 8.06 5.45 -2.51
C TYR A 71 8.39 3.96 -2.55
N ARG A 72 9.47 3.58 -1.85
CA ARG A 72 10.02 2.22 -1.82
C ARG A 72 9.92 1.67 -0.42
N GLU A 73 9.16 0.60 -0.28
CA GLU A 73 8.89 -0.05 1.00
C GLU A 73 8.83 -1.56 0.85
N MET A 74 8.92 -2.25 1.99
CA MET A 74 8.74 -3.69 2.08
C MET A 74 7.25 -4.01 2.26
N TYR A 75 6.69 -4.76 1.32
CA TYR A 75 5.29 -5.20 1.35
C TYR A 75 5.19 -6.69 1.62
N GLN A 76 4.09 -7.09 2.24
CA GLN A 76 3.62 -8.47 2.17
C GLN A 76 2.79 -8.61 0.89
N ILE A 77 3.13 -9.57 0.04
CA ILE A 77 2.36 -9.88 -1.15
C ILE A 77 1.74 -11.27 -1.02
N ALA A 78 0.42 -11.34 -1.17
CA ALA A 78 -0.32 -12.58 -1.29
C ALA A 78 -0.50 -12.93 -2.77
N THR A 79 -0.08 -14.14 -3.13
CA THR A 79 -0.25 -14.77 -4.44
C THR A 79 -1.08 -16.02 -4.31
N VAL A 80 -1.62 -16.56 -5.40
CA VAL A 80 -2.44 -17.79 -5.36
C VAL A 80 -1.99 -18.72 -6.48
N HIS A 81 -1.67 -19.97 -6.12
CA HIS A 81 -1.38 -21.04 -7.05
C HIS A 81 -2.11 -22.31 -6.62
N ASP A 82 -2.80 -22.96 -7.54
CA ASP A 82 -3.57 -24.19 -7.31
C ASP A 82 -4.54 -24.09 -6.10
N ASN A 83 -5.20 -22.93 -5.97
CA ASN A 83 -6.09 -22.58 -4.85
C ASN A 83 -5.40 -22.49 -3.47
N MET A 84 -4.08 -22.49 -3.42
CA MET A 84 -3.30 -22.27 -2.20
C MET A 84 -2.75 -20.85 -2.21
N PRO A 85 -3.07 -20.04 -1.19
CA PRO A 85 -2.46 -18.71 -1.03
C PRO A 85 -1.02 -18.84 -0.55
N GLY A 86 -0.11 -18.16 -1.23
CA GLY A 86 1.25 -17.89 -0.78
C GLY A 86 1.37 -16.49 -0.18
N LEU A 87 2.27 -16.31 0.78
CA LEU A 87 2.59 -15.00 1.36
C LEU A 87 4.10 -14.82 1.41
N SER A 88 4.59 -13.73 0.84
CA SER A 88 6.00 -13.41 0.87
C SER A 88 6.24 -11.91 1.05
N SER A 89 7.44 -11.54 1.52
CA SER A 89 7.86 -10.14 1.60
C SER A 89 8.63 -9.76 0.34
N VAL A 90 8.28 -8.63 -0.24
CA VAL A 90 8.95 -8.10 -1.44
C VAL A 90 9.04 -6.59 -1.33
N GLU A 91 10.18 -6.07 -1.72
CA GLU A 91 10.39 -4.63 -1.81
C GLU A 91 9.88 -4.11 -3.15
N PHE A 92 8.93 -3.19 -3.10
CA PHE A 92 8.37 -2.51 -4.26
C PHE A 92 8.65 -1.02 -4.23
N VAL A 93 8.75 -0.44 -5.41
CA VAL A 93 8.70 1.01 -5.61
C VAL A 93 7.38 1.37 -6.28
N ILE A 94 6.77 2.48 -5.83
CA ILE A 94 5.54 3.02 -6.44
C ILE A 94 5.93 4.15 -7.38
N ASP A 95 5.34 4.14 -8.57
CA ASP A 95 5.28 5.31 -9.44
C ASP A 95 4.12 6.21 -8.97
N PRO A 96 4.38 7.37 -8.38
CA PRO A 96 3.34 8.22 -7.81
C PRO A 96 2.40 8.84 -8.86
N GLU A 97 2.79 8.85 -10.14
CA GLU A 97 1.93 9.34 -11.22
C GLU A 97 0.87 8.31 -11.59
N THR A 98 1.30 7.07 -11.81
CA THR A 98 0.42 5.97 -12.27
C THR A 98 -0.12 5.12 -11.14
N MET A 99 0.41 5.26 -9.94
CA MET A 99 0.13 4.40 -8.78
C MET A 99 0.49 2.92 -8.99
N ARG A 100 1.23 2.57 -10.03
CA ARG A 100 1.73 1.21 -10.28
C ARG A 100 2.94 0.91 -9.41
N LEU A 101 3.12 -0.37 -9.08
CA LEU A 101 4.27 -0.80 -8.30
C LEU A 101 5.20 -1.68 -9.15
N TYR A 102 6.49 -1.55 -8.88
CA TYR A 102 7.53 -2.28 -9.58
C TYR A 102 8.49 -2.94 -8.59
N ALA A 103 8.88 -4.17 -8.90
CA ALA A 103 9.86 -4.93 -8.11
C ALA A 103 10.76 -5.77 -9.00
N SER A 104 11.85 -6.26 -8.40
CA SER A 104 12.72 -7.29 -8.96
C SER A 104 12.78 -8.47 -8.01
N SER A 105 12.62 -9.69 -8.51
CA SER A 105 12.67 -10.91 -7.71
C SER A 105 13.42 -12.00 -8.47
N GLU A 106 14.17 -12.85 -7.76
CA GLU A 106 14.90 -13.95 -8.38
C GLU A 106 13.97 -14.88 -9.14
N LYS A 107 14.44 -15.36 -10.30
CA LYS A 107 13.75 -16.33 -11.15
C LYS A 107 13.50 -17.63 -10.36
N GLY A 108 12.32 -18.20 -10.56
CA GLY A 108 11.94 -19.48 -9.96
C GLY A 108 11.53 -19.41 -8.49
N THR A 109 11.48 -18.22 -7.88
CA THR A 109 10.85 -18.08 -6.56
C THR A 109 9.35 -18.35 -6.65
N GLU A 110 8.75 -18.83 -5.56
CA GLU A 110 7.33 -19.21 -5.51
C GLU A 110 6.42 -18.10 -6.03
N LYS A 111 6.59 -16.86 -5.55
CA LYS A 111 5.80 -15.72 -5.99
C LYS A 111 5.90 -15.44 -7.50
N VAL A 112 7.08 -15.63 -8.11
CA VAL A 112 7.26 -15.47 -9.56
C VAL A 112 6.52 -16.56 -10.32
N VAL A 113 6.59 -17.81 -9.84
CA VAL A 113 5.86 -18.93 -10.41
C VAL A 113 4.36 -18.71 -10.29
N ASP A 114 3.88 -18.28 -9.12
CA ASP A 114 2.46 -18.02 -8.87
C ASP A 114 1.93 -16.92 -9.80
N ILE A 115 2.62 -15.76 -9.86
CA ILE A 115 2.24 -14.65 -10.75
C ILE A 115 2.16 -15.08 -12.21
N SER A 116 3.05 -15.97 -12.66
CA SER A 116 3.02 -16.48 -14.03
C SER A 116 1.77 -17.31 -14.36
N LYS A 117 1.03 -17.76 -13.36
CA LYS A 117 -0.16 -18.62 -13.48
C LYS A 117 -1.46 -17.96 -13.06
N ASN A 118 -1.37 -17.03 -12.12
CA ASN A 118 -2.50 -16.28 -11.62
C ASN A 118 -2.07 -14.83 -11.32
N GLU A 119 -2.61 -13.91 -12.07
CA GLU A 119 -2.25 -12.50 -11.99
C GLU A 119 -2.80 -11.78 -10.75
N ASN A 120 -3.84 -12.32 -10.11
CA ASN A 120 -4.50 -11.64 -8.99
C ASN A 120 -3.60 -11.61 -7.75
N VAL A 121 -3.38 -10.42 -7.22
CA VAL A 121 -2.56 -10.21 -6.03
C VAL A 121 -3.21 -9.23 -5.07
N VAL A 122 -2.91 -9.42 -3.79
CA VAL A 122 -3.18 -8.44 -2.75
C VAL A 122 -1.88 -8.16 -2.03
N MET A 123 -1.59 -6.90 -1.83
CA MET A 123 -0.43 -6.47 -1.08
C MET A 123 -0.86 -5.76 0.20
N TYR A 124 -0.05 -5.88 1.23
CA TYR A 124 -0.27 -5.19 2.48
C TYR A 124 1.02 -4.56 2.99
N TRP A 125 0.92 -3.31 3.38
CA TRP A 125 1.96 -2.58 4.08
C TRP A 125 1.41 -2.10 5.42
N TYR A 126 2.25 -2.17 6.45
CA TYR A 126 1.89 -1.82 7.81
C TYR A 126 3.06 -1.13 8.48
N LYS A 127 2.76 -0.09 9.24
CA LYS A 127 3.74 0.61 10.06
C LYS A 127 3.13 0.99 11.41
N GLN A 128 3.88 0.76 12.45
CA GLN A 128 3.58 1.30 13.76
C GLN A 128 4.08 2.74 13.85
N ILE A 129 3.29 3.63 14.44
CA ILE A 129 3.66 5.02 14.69
C ILE A 129 4.78 5.03 15.74
N PRO A 130 5.80 5.90 15.62
CA PRO A 130 6.83 6.07 16.64
C PRO A 130 6.22 6.42 18.02
N GLU A 131 6.82 5.93 19.09
CA GLU A 131 6.30 6.10 20.46
C GLU A 131 6.14 7.57 20.89
N ASP A 132 6.99 8.45 20.39
CA ASP A 132 6.92 9.90 20.63
C ASP A 132 5.75 10.60 19.94
N GLU A 133 5.12 9.91 18.97
CA GLU A 133 3.93 10.38 18.26
C GLU A 133 2.65 9.67 18.74
N TYR A 134 2.73 8.79 19.72
CA TYR A 134 1.58 8.01 20.19
C TYR A 134 0.49 8.89 20.79
N VAL A 135 -0.75 8.51 20.53
CA VAL A 135 -1.89 9.03 21.29
C VAL A 135 -1.87 8.38 22.68
N PRO A 136 -1.66 9.16 23.77
CA PRO A 136 -1.36 8.58 25.09
C PRO A 136 -2.48 7.73 25.70
N GLN A 137 -3.72 7.89 25.23
CA GLN A 137 -4.91 7.24 25.79
C GLN A 137 -5.22 5.89 25.14
N VAL A 138 -4.50 5.52 24.11
CA VAL A 138 -4.75 4.28 23.35
C VAL A 138 -3.53 3.35 23.43
N ASN A 139 -3.76 2.07 23.21
CA ASN A 139 -2.70 1.08 23.16
C ASN A 139 -2.00 1.08 21.79
N ASP A 140 -0.90 0.35 21.67
CA ASP A 140 -0.08 0.27 20.48
C ASP A 140 -0.84 -0.13 19.22
N TYR A 141 -1.88 -0.94 19.35
CA TYR A 141 -2.70 -1.38 18.21
C TYR A 141 -3.33 -0.21 17.46
N PHE A 142 -3.73 0.83 18.17
CA PHE A 142 -4.36 2.01 17.56
C PHE A 142 -3.34 3.03 17.04
N ASN A 143 -2.08 2.90 17.44
CA ASN A 143 -0.99 3.75 16.97
C ASN A 143 -0.31 3.13 15.74
N SER A 144 -1.10 2.88 14.70
CA SER A 144 -0.61 2.22 13.49
C SER A 144 -1.41 2.65 12.25
N TYR A 145 -0.78 2.50 11.10
CA TYR A 145 -1.45 2.60 9.81
C TYR A 145 -1.10 1.44 8.90
N GLY A 146 -2.01 1.14 8.01
CA GLY A 146 -1.85 0.12 7.00
C GLY A 146 -2.43 0.54 5.66
N VAL A 147 -1.83 0.03 4.60
CA VAL A 147 -2.35 0.19 3.24
C VAL A 147 -2.45 -1.19 2.60
N GLN A 148 -3.68 -1.59 2.29
CA GLN A 148 -3.92 -2.75 1.45
C GLN A 148 -4.03 -2.28 0.00
N ILE A 149 -3.33 -2.97 -0.90
CA ILE A 149 -3.33 -2.66 -2.33
C ILE A 149 -3.84 -3.89 -3.07
N LYS A 150 -4.82 -3.71 -3.94
CA LYS A 150 -5.33 -4.76 -4.83
C LYS A 150 -4.96 -4.46 -6.26
N GLY A 151 -4.75 -5.51 -7.04
CA GLY A 151 -4.43 -5.38 -8.45
C GLY A 151 -4.08 -6.71 -9.10
N THR A 152 -3.57 -6.60 -10.32
CA THR A 152 -3.00 -7.73 -11.05
C THR A 152 -1.50 -7.56 -11.21
N ALA A 153 -0.76 -8.64 -11.02
CA ALA A 153 0.67 -8.70 -11.21
C ALA A 153 1.00 -9.31 -12.56
N ARG A 154 2.04 -8.80 -13.22
CA ARG A 154 2.61 -9.43 -14.40
C ARG A 154 4.13 -9.43 -14.36
N LEU A 155 4.72 -10.41 -15.04
CA LEU A 155 6.15 -10.44 -15.30
C LEU A 155 6.41 -9.61 -16.56
N MET A 156 7.30 -8.62 -16.43
CA MET A 156 7.58 -7.67 -17.50
C MET A 156 8.62 -8.22 -18.46
N THR A 157 8.44 -7.94 -19.74
CA THR A 157 9.43 -8.23 -20.78
C THR A 157 10.19 -6.97 -21.19
N GLY A 158 11.43 -7.11 -21.63
CA GLY A 158 12.30 -5.97 -22.00
C GLY A 158 11.84 -5.16 -23.22
N GLU A 159 10.80 -5.62 -23.94
CA GLU A 159 10.26 -4.99 -25.15
C GLU A 159 9.17 -3.96 -24.85
N GLU A 160 8.68 -3.89 -23.60
CA GLU A 160 7.60 -3.00 -23.22
C GLU A 160 8.13 -1.63 -22.76
N ASP A 161 7.47 -0.55 -23.18
CA ASP A 161 7.84 0.82 -22.75
C ASP A 161 7.77 0.98 -21.22
N SER A 162 6.76 0.37 -20.59
CA SER A 162 6.59 0.36 -19.13
C SER A 162 7.73 -0.36 -18.40
N PHE A 163 8.38 -1.34 -19.04
CA PHE A 163 9.50 -2.06 -18.48
C PHE A 163 10.66 -1.13 -18.11
N PHE A 164 11.14 -0.34 -19.07
CA PHE A 164 12.26 0.55 -18.81
C PHE A 164 11.91 1.61 -17.76
N ARG A 165 10.69 2.16 -17.83
CA ARG A 165 10.21 3.14 -16.84
C ARG A 165 10.21 2.55 -15.42
N GLY A 166 9.57 1.40 -15.24
CA GLY A 166 9.42 0.78 -13.92
C GLY A 166 10.75 0.28 -13.36
N ALA A 167 11.54 -0.41 -14.19
CA ALA A 167 12.86 -0.88 -13.79
C ALA A 167 13.82 0.29 -13.47
N SER A 168 13.78 1.36 -14.25
CA SER A 168 14.58 2.56 -14.00
C SER A 168 14.19 3.24 -12.70
N LEU A 169 12.90 3.39 -12.42
CA LEU A 169 12.41 3.93 -11.16
C LEU A 169 12.91 3.11 -9.96
N TYR A 170 12.82 1.79 -10.03
CA TYR A 170 13.34 0.89 -9.00
C TYR A 170 14.86 1.04 -8.83
N MET A 171 15.61 1.00 -9.94
CA MET A 171 17.07 1.13 -9.91
C MET A 171 17.55 2.49 -9.41
N ARG A 172 16.81 3.55 -9.71
CA ARG A 172 17.08 4.90 -9.22
C ARG A 172 17.04 4.98 -7.69
N THR A 173 16.12 4.23 -7.06
CA THR A 173 16.07 4.15 -5.60
C THR A 173 17.23 3.34 -5.00
N LEU A 174 17.78 2.37 -5.75
CA LEU A 174 18.93 1.57 -5.31
C LEU A 174 20.27 2.29 -5.44
N TYR A 175 20.47 2.97 -6.57
CA TYR A 175 21.74 3.64 -6.88
C TYR A 175 21.84 5.05 -6.30
N GLY A 176 20.69 5.64 -5.96
CA GLY A 176 20.52 7.06 -5.68
C GLY A 176 20.36 7.88 -6.96
N PRO A 177 19.53 8.97 -6.91
CA PRO A 177 19.22 9.76 -8.09
C PRO A 177 20.45 10.35 -8.78
N GLU A 178 21.40 10.92 -8.02
CA GLU A 178 22.61 11.54 -8.59
C GLU A 178 23.40 10.56 -9.46
N ARG A 179 23.55 9.33 -9.00
CA ARG A 179 24.33 8.32 -9.72
C ARG A 179 23.55 7.72 -10.88
N TRP A 180 22.26 7.47 -10.69
CA TRP A 180 21.44 6.86 -11.73
C TRP A 180 21.16 7.83 -12.87
N ASP A 181 20.78 9.06 -12.55
CA ASP A 181 20.43 10.09 -13.55
C ASP A 181 21.66 10.62 -14.32
N ALA A 182 22.87 10.43 -13.78
CA ALA A 182 24.12 10.72 -14.48
C ALA A 182 24.53 9.65 -15.51
N MET A 183 23.89 8.48 -15.52
CA MET A 183 24.13 7.44 -16.54
C MET A 183 23.35 7.79 -17.80
N ASP A 184 23.95 7.54 -18.96
CA ASP A 184 23.21 7.55 -20.21
C ASP A 184 22.21 6.37 -20.28
N GLU A 185 21.22 6.49 -21.15
CA GLU A 185 20.16 5.49 -21.28
C GLU A 185 20.70 4.11 -21.67
N GLU A 186 21.75 4.04 -22.49
CA GLU A 186 22.36 2.77 -22.89
C GLU A 186 22.94 2.05 -21.67
N THR A 187 23.66 2.78 -20.82
CA THR A 187 24.22 2.25 -19.57
C THR A 187 23.13 1.81 -18.58
N GLN A 188 22.06 2.59 -18.46
CA GLN A 188 20.91 2.24 -17.65
C GLN A 188 20.24 0.93 -18.15
N ARG A 189 19.97 0.83 -19.45
CA ARG A 189 19.39 -0.38 -20.08
C ARG A 189 20.32 -1.59 -19.93
N ALA A 190 21.61 -1.45 -20.11
CA ALA A 190 22.58 -2.52 -19.90
C ALA A 190 22.61 -2.98 -18.43
N THR A 191 22.44 -2.08 -17.49
CA THR A 191 22.39 -2.40 -16.05
C THR A 191 21.12 -3.18 -15.70
N ILE A 192 19.95 -2.73 -16.18
CA ILE A 192 18.66 -3.42 -16.02
C ILE A 192 18.74 -4.81 -16.68
N GLY A 193 19.30 -4.91 -17.87
CA GLY A 193 19.46 -6.17 -18.60
C GLY A 193 20.32 -7.19 -17.89
N ARG A 194 21.38 -6.76 -17.18
CA ARG A 194 22.19 -7.68 -16.35
C ARG A 194 21.41 -8.26 -15.19
N ILE A 195 20.58 -7.47 -14.54
CA ILE A 195 19.69 -7.94 -13.47
C ILE A 195 18.65 -8.91 -14.03
N ALA A 196 18.08 -8.63 -15.19
CA ALA A 196 17.09 -9.49 -15.86
C ALA A 196 17.64 -10.88 -16.24
N GLN A 197 18.95 -11.12 -16.21
CA GLN A 197 19.50 -12.46 -16.42
C GLN A 197 19.17 -13.41 -15.27
N VAL A 198 19.10 -12.92 -14.05
CA VAL A 198 18.90 -13.72 -12.83
C VAL A 198 17.58 -13.43 -12.13
N ASN A 199 16.95 -12.29 -12.43
CA ASN A 199 15.69 -11.85 -11.83
C ASN A 199 14.60 -11.71 -12.89
N GLU A 200 13.35 -11.80 -12.42
CA GLU A 200 12.18 -11.28 -13.15
C GLU A 200 11.82 -9.90 -12.63
N TRP A 201 11.34 -9.06 -13.52
CA TRP A 201 10.75 -7.78 -13.17
C TRP A 201 9.24 -7.94 -13.05
N ILE A 202 8.69 -7.41 -11.97
CA ILE A 202 7.26 -7.52 -11.63
C ILE A 202 6.65 -6.12 -11.71
N GLU A 203 5.54 -5.99 -12.42
CA GLU A 203 4.66 -4.81 -12.37
C GLU A 203 3.34 -5.19 -11.73
N ILE A 204 2.85 -4.36 -10.82
CA ILE A 204 1.50 -4.45 -10.30
C ILE A 204 0.66 -3.33 -10.92
N LEU A 205 -0.34 -3.74 -11.68
CA LEU A 205 -1.41 -2.88 -12.18
C LEU A 205 -2.44 -2.76 -11.06
N THR A 206 -2.32 -1.70 -10.31
CA THR A 206 -3.15 -1.49 -9.12
C THR A 206 -4.54 -1.01 -9.49
N THR A 207 -5.55 -1.52 -8.79
CA THR A 207 -6.94 -1.11 -8.98
C THR A 207 -7.47 -0.34 -7.78
N GLU A 208 -6.92 -0.60 -6.58
CA GLU A 208 -7.48 -0.08 -5.34
C GLU A 208 -6.42 0.02 -4.26
N TYR A 209 -6.44 1.13 -3.52
CA TYR A 209 -5.68 1.34 -2.29
C TYR A 209 -6.66 1.55 -1.13
N ASN A 210 -6.67 0.63 -0.18
CA ASN A 210 -7.42 0.77 1.06
C ASN A 210 -6.49 1.29 2.15
N VAL A 211 -6.68 2.55 2.50
CA VAL A 211 -5.89 3.24 3.51
C VAL A 211 -6.63 3.21 4.83
N THR A 212 -6.00 2.64 5.85
CA THR A 212 -6.57 2.54 7.18
C THR A 212 -5.61 3.12 8.21
N SER A 213 -6.11 4.00 9.07
CA SER A 213 -5.41 4.44 10.25
C SER A 213 -6.39 4.60 11.41
N LEU A 214 -6.16 3.82 12.44
CA LEU A 214 -6.90 3.97 13.68
C LEU A 214 -6.38 5.15 14.51
N TYR A 215 -5.13 5.54 14.30
CA TYR A 215 -4.52 6.72 14.94
C TYR A 215 -5.35 8.00 14.74
N TRP A 216 -5.84 8.24 13.54
CA TRP A 216 -6.64 9.45 13.26
C TRP A 216 -7.97 9.47 13.97
N SER A 217 -8.54 8.30 14.21
CA SER A 217 -9.82 8.20 14.92
C SER A 217 -9.72 8.71 16.35
N PHE A 218 -8.52 8.81 16.91
CA PHE A 218 -8.24 9.31 18.25
C PHE A 218 -7.53 10.66 18.28
N ASN A 219 -6.87 11.06 17.19
CA ASN A 219 -6.19 12.36 17.11
C ASN A 219 -7.17 13.45 16.69
N LYS A 220 -7.80 14.08 17.69
CA LYS A 220 -8.78 15.15 17.50
C LYS A 220 -8.17 16.46 16.93
N GLU A 221 -6.85 16.61 16.96
CA GLU A 221 -6.17 17.79 16.43
C GLU A 221 -6.12 17.78 14.89
N ASP A 222 -6.17 16.60 14.27
CA ASP A 222 -6.27 16.49 12.82
C ASP A 222 -7.73 16.53 12.36
N SER A 223 -8.27 17.75 12.25
CA SER A 223 -9.64 18.00 11.81
C SER A 223 -9.96 17.55 10.36
N ARG A 224 -8.92 17.20 9.58
CA ARG A 224 -9.08 16.66 8.22
C ARG A 224 -9.59 15.22 8.22
N ARG A 225 -9.52 14.54 9.37
CA ARG A 225 -9.83 13.12 9.48
C ARG A 225 -11.14 12.89 10.21
N PRO A 226 -12.02 12.04 9.69
CA PRO A 226 -13.25 11.66 10.38
C PRO A 226 -12.93 11.01 11.74
N GLN A 227 -13.63 11.41 12.78
CA GLN A 227 -13.46 10.87 14.13
C GLN A 227 -14.43 9.69 14.34
N TYR A 228 -13.99 8.47 14.05
CA TYR A 228 -14.83 7.27 14.06
C TYR A 228 -15.20 6.75 15.46
N TYR A 229 -14.42 7.11 16.48
CA TYR A 229 -14.61 6.70 17.87
C TYR A 229 -15.09 7.81 18.79
N ASP A 230 -15.31 9.02 18.28
CA ASP A 230 -15.90 10.12 19.03
C ASP A 230 -17.44 10.03 18.95
N PRO A 231 -18.16 9.79 20.08
CA PRO A 231 -19.62 9.70 20.08
C PRO A 231 -20.35 10.95 19.56
N GLU A 232 -19.68 12.11 19.60
CA GLU A 232 -20.22 13.37 19.10
C GLU A 232 -19.97 13.58 17.61
N SER A 233 -19.14 12.71 16.99
CA SER A 233 -18.84 12.78 15.57
C SER A 233 -19.97 12.16 14.71
N PRO A 234 -20.32 12.77 13.57
CA PRO A 234 -21.25 12.18 12.60
C PRO A 234 -20.72 10.88 11.98
N TYR A 235 -19.44 10.60 12.16
CA TYR A 235 -18.77 9.39 11.64
C TYR A 235 -18.67 8.27 12.68
N PHE A 236 -19.21 8.47 13.89
CA PHE A 236 -19.13 7.48 14.96
C PHE A 236 -19.66 6.12 14.53
N GLY A 237 -18.86 5.08 14.73
CA GLY A 237 -19.19 3.70 14.42
C GLY A 237 -19.23 3.34 12.92
N LYS A 238 -18.82 4.26 12.03
CA LYS A 238 -18.73 4.00 10.59
C LYS A 238 -17.39 3.37 10.21
N ASP A 239 -17.28 2.86 8.99
CA ASP A 239 -16.05 2.27 8.46
C ASP A 239 -14.96 3.32 8.29
N ALA A 240 -13.81 3.10 8.94
CA ALA A 240 -12.68 4.02 8.94
C ALA A 240 -11.78 3.94 7.70
N ARG A 241 -12.05 2.98 6.79
CA ARG A 241 -11.25 2.83 5.57
C ARG A 241 -11.47 3.99 4.63
N GLN A 242 -10.39 4.43 4.01
CA GLN A 242 -10.43 5.36 2.88
C GLN A 242 -9.97 4.60 1.63
N VAL A 243 -10.79 4.61 0.59
CA VAL A 243 -10.56 3.79 -0.60
C VAL A 243 -10.26 4.68 -1.80
N TYR A 244 -9.02 4.63 -2.29
CA TYR A 244 -8.64 5.24 -3.56
C TYR A 244 -8.81 4.22 -4.68
N ILE A 245 -9.61 4.56 -5.67
CA ILE A 245 -9.81 3.77 -6.89
C ILE A 245 -8.91 4.33 -7.98
N VAL A 246 -8.02 3.50 -8.50
CA VAL A 246 -7.14 3.87 -9.61
C VAL A 246 -7.97 3.90 -10.89
N THR A 247 -8.07 5.06 -11.50
CA THR A 247 -8.69 5.24 -12.83
C THR A 247 -7.60 5.29 -13.89
N GLU A 248 -7.77 4.52 -14.96
CA GLU A 248 -6.88 4.54 -16.13
C GLU A 248 -6.89 5.90 -16.84
#